data_ca4f98f79fc94e8d8ec8ddae01330e7f
#
_entry.id   ca4f98f79fc94e8d8ec8ddae01330e7f
#
_cell.length_a   1.000
_cell.length_b   1.000
_cell.length_c   1.000
_cell.angle_alpha   90.00
_cell.angle_beta   90.00
_cell.angle_gamma   90.00
#
_symmetry.space_group_name_H-M   'P 1'
#
loop_
_entity.id
_entity.type
_entity.pdbx_description
1 polymer ?
#
loop_
_entity_poly.entity_id
_entity_poly.type
_entity_poly.pdbx_seq_one_letter_code
_entity_poly.pdbx_strand_id
1 'polypeptide(L)'
;RTFLAGGGLIVLLFAFGLLIIPRLMKGIAKSQELLFLFSVTWAFVVAAIFAYFGFSIEIGALLAGVVLSVSPYAPEISSKIRPLRDFFLVIFFIILGLNIELGSLGSILYNVIILSIIALILKPLILIILMGMFGYTKRNNFLVGSTLAQISEFSLIVLALGFSLGHISKDVLTTITVTGVLTITLSTYLIIYSNDFYEKLKGFISLFEKKKSRKEKKIEKKYDAILFGYNRIGFGILNSLKRIGKSYLVVDFNPDTISSLTKARIPALYGDAFDSEFLEDLPLDKSKLIISTIPDVETTLLLIDIVKEVNPKAIIIVRAKKIRDAVEFYRAGASYVLTPHFLGGEYVSKMIRTDKTDRKGYREEKIKHIRMLKKITKRGFDYSEGK
;
A
#
# COMPACT_ATOMS: atom_id res chain seq x y z
N ARG A 1 -8.48 36.00 -20.70
CA ARG A 1 -7.00 35.93 -20.88
C ARG A 1 -6.37 34.97 -19.85
N THR A 2 -6.71 35.05 -18.58
CA THR A 2 -6.14 34.19 -17.51
C THR A 2 -6.36 32.69 -17.76
N PHE A 3 -7.58 32.29 -18.17
CA PHE A 3 -7.86 30.90 -18.49
C PHE A 3 -7.06 30.36 -19.70
N LEU A 4 -6.85 31.18 -20.72
CA LEU A 4 -6.04 30.80 -21.89
C LEU A 4 -4.56 30.68 -21.53
N ALA A 5 -4.04 31.61 -20.74
CA ALA A 5 -2.67 31.57 -20.26
C ALA A 5 -2.41 30.35 -19.34
N GLY A 6 -3.32 30.11 -18.40
CA GLY A 6 -3.23 28.96 -17.50
C GLY A 6 -3.36 27.62 -18.24
N GLY A 7 -4.32 27.51 -19.14
CA GLY A 7 -4.47 26.31 -19.99
C GLY A 7 -3.26 26.08 -20.87
N GLY A 8 -2.72 27.14 -21.48
CA GLY A 8 -1.50 27.06 -22.29
C GLY A 8 -0.27 26.61 -21.50
N LEU A 9 -0.08 27.14 -20.28
CA LEU A 9 1.00 26.72 -19.39
C LEU A 9 0.88 25.26 -18.99
N ILE A 10 -0.32 24.79 -18.64
CA ILE A 10 -0.56 23.39 -18.31
C ILE A 10 -0.23 22.49 -19.49
N VAL A 11 -0.71 22.80 -20.69
CA VAL A 11 -0.43 22.02 -21.91
C VAL A 11 1.07 21.98 -22.21
N LEU A 12 1.77 23.12 -22.12
CA LEU A 12 3.22 23.18 -22.31
C LEU A 12 3.98 22.35 -21.27
N LEU A 13 3.56 22.44 -19.99
CA LEU A 13 4.18 21.69 -18.90
C LEU A 13 4.02 20.18 -19.11
N PHE A 14 2.83 19.72 -19.49
CA PHE A 14 2.58 18.30 -19.80
C PHE A 14 3.33 17.84 -21.06
N ALA A 15 3.36 18.65 -22.12
CA ALA A 15 4.15 18.34 -23.31
C ALA A 15 5.63 18.20 -22.99
N PHE A 16 6.19 19.13 -22.20
CA PHE A 16 7.58 19.07 -21.71
C PHE A 16 7.78 17.79 -20.87
N GLY A 17 6.86 17.50 -19.97
CA GLY A 17 6.89 16.32 -19.10
C GLY A 17 6.91 15.00 -19.88
N LEU A 18 6.08 14.87 -20.89
CA LEU A 18 6.00 13.65 -21.69
C LEU A 18 7.18 13.48 -22.66
N LEU A 19 7.71 14.57 -23.21
CA LEU A 19 8.72 14.51 -24.28
C LEU A 19 10.15 14.62 -23.73
N ILE A 20 10.40 15.47 -22.75
CA ILE A 20 11.74 15.86 -22.30
C ILE A 20 12.13 15.15 -21.00
N ILE A 21 11.23 15.12 -20.01
CA ILE A 21 11.50 14.50 -18.68
C ILE A 21 12.00 13.05 -18.81
N PRO A 22 11.40 12.14 -19.60
CA PRO A 22 11.88 10.76 -19.69
C PRO A 22 13.32 10.64 -20.26
N ARG A 23 13.71 11.59 -21.13
CA ARG A 23 15.07 11.61 -21.69
C ARG A 23 16.09 12.09 -20.64
N LEU A 24 15.78 13.17 -19.93
CA LEU A 24 16.62 13.70 -18.86
C LEU A 24 16.80 12.70 -17.72
N MET A 25 15.72 12.04 -17.33
CA MET A 25 15.71 11.08 -16.23
C MET A 25 16.62 9.88 -16.46
N LYS A 26 16.83 9.42 -17.68
CA LYS A 26 17.76 8.32 -17.99
C LYS A 26 19.21 8.60 -17.54
N GLY A 27 19.63 9.88 -17.58
CA GLY A 27 20.94 10.30 -17.11
C GLY A 27 20.99 10.52 -15.59
N ILE A 28 19.97 11.22 -15.09
CA ILE A 28 19.85 11.66 -13.69
C ILE A 28 19.61 10.48 -12.74
N ALA A 29 18.82 9.51 -13.13
CA ALA A 29 18.46 8.34 -12.32
C ALA A 29 19.62 7.39 -12.01
N LYS A 30 20.81 7.63 -12.57
CA LYS A 30 22.03 6.88 -12.23
C LYS A 30 22.57 7.22 -10.82
N SER A 31 22.24 8.41 -10.29
CA SER A 31 22.55 8.82 -8.92
C SER A 31 21.27 9.19 -8.19
N GLN A 32 21.12 8.64 -6.98
CA GLN A 32 19.96 8.92 -6.13
C GLN A 32 19.93 10.37 -5.64
N GLU A 33 21.09 10.95 -5.40
CA GLU A 33 21.26 12.35 -4.99
C GLU A 33 20.85 13.31 -6.12
N LEU A 34 21.27 13.01 -7.35
CA LEU A 34 20.88 13.82 -8.52
C LEU A 34 19.39 13.71 -8.79
N LEU A 35 18.80 12.54 -8.59
CA LEU A 35 17.36 12.33 -8.74
C LEU A 35 16.56 13.17 -7.75
N PHE A 36 16.99 13.20 -6.48
CA PHE A 36 16.38 14.02 -5.44
C PHE A 36 16.51 15.50 -5.76
N LEU A 37 17.74 15.96 -6.02
CA LEU A 37 18.02 17.38 -6.32
C LEU A 37 17.24 17.87 -7.54
N PHE A 38 17.21 17.08 -8.61
CA PHE A 38 16.43 17.39 -9.80
C PHE A 38 14.93 17.53 -9.47
N SER A 39 14.37 16.61 -8.70
CA SER A 39 12.94 16.61 -8.39
C SER A 39 12.52 17.83 -7.58
N VAL A 40 13.34 18.21 -6.60
CA VAL A 40 13.10 19.42 -5.80
C VAL A 40 13.28 20.68 -6.65
N THR A 41 14.35 20.76 -7.42
CA THR A 41 14.61 21.90 -8.31
C THR A 41 13.50 22.06 -9.36
N TRP A 42 13.06 20.96 -9.96
CA TRP A 42 11.94 20.94 -10.90
C TRP A 42 10.66 21.50 -10.28
N ALA A 43 10.32 21.09 -9.06
CA ALA A 43 9.13 21.59 -8.37
C ALA A 43 9.22 23.11 -8.15
N PHE A 44 10.37 23.62 -7.69
CA PHE A 44 10.57 25.05 -7.49
C PHE A 44 10.57 25.86 -8.80
N VAL A 45 11.20 25.36 -9.86
CA VAL A 45 11.22 26.02 -11.17
C VAL A 45 9.82 26.16 -11.73
N VAL A 46 9.02 25.08 -11.71
CA VAL A 46 7.64 25.13 -12.21
C VAL A 46 6.78 26.04 -11.33
N ALA A 47 6.93 25.97 -10.01
CA ALA A 47 6.22 26.85 -9.07
C ALA A 47 6.56 28.33 -9.34
N ALA A 48 7.83 28.66 -9.55
CA ALA A 48 8.27 30.02 -9.89
C ALA A 48 7.74 30.51 -11.25
N ILE A 49 7.69 29.63 -12.25
CA ILE A 49 7.08 29.94 -13.56
C ILE A 49 5.61 30.29 -13.38
N PHE A 50 4.85 29.47 -12.63
CA PHE A 50 3.44 29.75 -12.39
C PHE A 50 3.22 31.07 -11.65
N ALA A 51 4.06 31.33 -10.61
CA ALA A 51 4.03 32.62 -9.89
C ALA A 51 4.31 33.81 -10.80
N TYR A 52 5.28 33.70 -11.71
CA TYR A 52 5.60 34.76 -12.67
C TYR A 52 4.40 35.12 -13.58
N PHE A 53 3.59 34.12 -13.95
CA PHE A 53 2.39 34.35 -14.74
C PHE A 53 1.15 34.73 -13.90
N GLY A 54 1.32 34.98 -12.59
CA GLY A 54 0.25 35.41 -11.70
C GLY A 54 -0.64 34.27 -11.16
N PHE A 55 -0.17 33.02 -11.26
CA PHE A 55 -0.83 31.85 -10.64
C PHE A 55 -0.21 31.55 -9.27
N SER A 56 -0.89 30.74 -8.45
CA SER A 56 -0.34 30.38 -7.16
C SER A 56 0.85 29.39 -7.28
N ILE A 57 1.80 29.55 -6.37
CA ILE A 57 3.00 28.71 -6.25
C ILE A 57 2.60 27.24 -6.02
N GLU A 58 1.57 27.02 -5.21
CA GLU A 58 1.08 25.70 -4.84
C GLU A 58 0.54 24.92 -6.05
N ILE A 59 -0.19 25.60 -6.95
CA ILE A 59 -0.68 25.00 -8.18
C ILE A 59 0.51 24.60 -9.07
N GLY A 60 1.49 25.46 -9.20
CA GLY A 60 2.70 25.16 -9.96
C GLY A 60 3.46 23.94 -9.42
N ALA A 61 3.66 23.88 -8.11
CA ALA A 61 4.32 22.76 -7.43
C ALA A 61 3.52 21.45 -7.57
N LEU A 62 2.19 21.51 -7.41
CA LEU A 62 1.32 20.34 -7.60
C LEU A 62 1.43 19.78 -9.03
N LEU A 63 1.33 20.64 -10.03
CA LEU A 63 1.42 20.23 -11.44
C LEU A 63 2.81 19.68 -11.78
N ALA A 64 3.89 20.24 -11.20
CA ALA A 64 5.23 19.69 -11.32
C ALA A 64 5.30 18.24 -10.83
N GLY A 65 4.68 17.95 -9.68
CA GLY A 65 4.59 16.60 -9.13
C GLY A 65 3.77 15.66 -10.00
N VAL A 66 2.63 16.11 -10.54
CA VAL A 66 1.80 15.32 -11.46
C VAL A 66 2.57 14.94 -12.71
N VAL A 67 3.37 15.84 -13.27
CA VAL A 67 4.21 15.56 -14.44
C VAL A 67 5.30 14.53 -14.11
N LEU A 68 5.93 14.60 -12.94
CA LEU A 68 6.92 13.61 -12.53
C LEU A 68 6.32 12.23 -12.22
N SER A 69 5.04 12.17 -11.83
CA SER A 69 4.36 10.92 -11.49
C SER A 69 4.21 9.96 -12.69
N VAL A 70 4.26 10.48 -13.92
CA VAL A 70 4.20 9.66 -15.15
C VAL A 70 5.56 9.00 -15.45
N SER A 71 6.64 9.44 -14.79
CA SER A 71 7.97 8.88 -14.99
C SER A 71 8.09 7.46 -14.41
N PRO A 72 8.82 6.55 -15.08
CA PRO A 72 9.16 5.23 -14.52
C PRO A 72 9.90 5.31 -13.17
N TYR A 73 10.54 6.44 -12.88
CA TYR A 73 11.28 6.69 -11.64
C TYR A 73 10.43 7.33 -10.53
N ALA A 74 9.13 7.51 -10.73
CA ALA A 74 8.23 8.11 -9.75
C ALA A 74 8.27 7.45 -8.37
N PRO A 75 8.34 6.12 -8.21
CA PRO A 75 8.46 5.48 -6.91
C PRO A 75 9.75 5.86 -6.16
N GLU A 76 10.88 5.96 -6.87
CA GLU A 76 12.17 6.35 -6.31
C GLU A 76 12.16 7.83 -5.89
N ILE A 77 11.64 8.71 -6.74
CA ILE A 77 11.45 10.13 -6.44
C ILE A 77 10.59 10.27 -5.17
N SER A 78 9.43 9.62 -5.15
CA SER A 78 8.50 9.66 -4.01
C SER A 78 9.16 9.21 -2.71
N SER A 79 9.94 8.12 -2.76
CA SER A 79 10.63 7.59 -1.58
C SER A 79 11.65 8.57 -0.99
N LYS A 80 12.32 9.37 -1.84
CA LYS A 80 13.33 10.36 -1.41
C LYS A 80 12.71 11.67 -0.94
N ILE A 81 11.58 12.09 -1.53
CA ILE A 81 10.88 13.32 -1.15
C ILE A 81 10.05 13.13 0.11
N ARG A 82 9.57 11.90 0.41
CA ARG A 82 8.71 11.63 1.57
C ARG A 82 9.27 12.14 2.91
N PRO A 83 10.54 11.90 3.29
CA PRO A 83 11.07 12.42 4.55
C PRO A 83 11.07 13.96 4.61
N LEU A 84 11.31 14.62 3.47
CA LEU A 84 11.27 16.07 3.38
C LEU A 84 9.84 16.61 3.54
N ARG A 85 8.88 15.97 2.90
CA ARG A 85 7.44 16.27 3.07
C ARG A 85 7.03 16.14 4.53
N ASP A 86 7.37 15.01 5.16
CA ASP A 86 6.96 14.73 6.54
C ASP A 86 7.58 15.74 7.52
N PHE A 87 8.83 16.16 7.29
CA PHE A 87 9.47 17.22 8.07
C PHE A 87 8.74 18.57 7.94
N PHE A 88 8.41 18.99 6.72
CA PHE A 88 7.69 20.25 6.51
C PHE A 88 6.25 20.20 7.02
N LEU A 89 5.59 19.04 6.96
CA LEU A 89 4.27 18.86 7.55
C LEU A 89 4.28 19.07 9.06
N VAL A 90 5.28 18.53 9.77
CA VAL A 90 5.43 18.77 11.22
C VAL A 90 5.60 20.26 11.52
N ILE A 91 6.47 20.97 10.79
CA ILE A 91 6.65 22.41 10.95
C ILE A 91 5.35 23.17 10.68
N PHE A 92 4.64 22.80 9.60
CA PHE A 92 3.36 23.41 9.24
C PHE A 92 2.32 23.26 10.36
N PHE A 93 2.16 22.09 10.92
CA PHE A 93 1.25 21.86 12.04
C PHE A 93 1.65 22.58 13.31
N ILE A 94 2.95 22.72 13.59
CA ILE A 94 3.45 23.52 14.71
C ILE A 94 3.06 24.99 14.51
N ILE A 95 3.28 25.55 13.34
CA ILE A 95 2.94 26.95 13.02
C ILE A 95 1.44 27.18 13.13
N LEU A 96 0.64 26.25 12.60
CA LEU A 96 -0.83 26.33 12.74
C LEU A 96 -1.26 26.28 14.20
N GLY A 97 -0.66 25.37 14.99
CA GLY A 97 -0.96 25.24 16.41
C GLY A 97 -0.62 26.52 17.21
N LEU A 98 0.50 27.14 16.91
CA LEU A 98 0.92 28.40 17.56
C LEU A 98 -0.04 29.57 17.24
N ASN A 99 -0.76 29.52 16.13
CA ASN A 99 -1.73 30.54 15.77
C ASN A 99 -3.11 30.35 16.41
N ILE A 100 -3.33 29.26 17.18
CA ILE A 100 -4.59 29.00 17.88
C ILE A 100 -4.70 29.94 19.09
N GLU A 101 -5.75 30.74 19.12
CA GLU A 101 -6.08 31.56 20.29
C GLU A 101 -6.88 30.76 21.32
N LEU A 102 -6.22 30.39 22.43
CA LEU A 102 -6.87 29.59 23.48
C LEU A 102 -8.06 30.31 24.13
N GLY A 103 -8.05 31.65 24.14
CA GLY A 103 -9.17 32.47 24.69
C GLY A 103 -10.46 32.38 23.87
N SER A 104 -10.40 32.08 22.59
CA SER A 104 -11.56 31.96 21.70
C SER A 104 -12.16 30.56 21.63
N LEU A 105 -11.53 29.57 22.25
CA LEU A 105 -11.96 28.16 22.15
C LEU A 105 -13.40 27.93 22.59
N GLY A 106 -13.88 28.64 23.60
CA GLY A 106 -15.25 28.52 24.08
C GLY A 106 -16.32 28.94 23.03
N SER A 107 -16.03 29.98 22.26
CA SER A 107 -16.94 30.48 21.23
C SER A 107 -17.01 29.63 19.98
N ILE A 108 -15.91 28.94 19.65
CA ILE A 108 -15.80 28.09 18.44
C ILE A 108 -16.13 26.61 18.71
N LEU A 109 -16.21 26.17 19.97
CA LEU A 109 -16.34 24.78 20.36
C LEU A 109 -17.54 24.08 19.67
N TYR A 110 -18.67 24.76 19.60
CA TYR A 110 -19.87 24.23 18.93
C TYR A 110 -19.61 23.91 17.45
N ASN A 111 -18.95 24.82 16.73
CA ASN A 111 -18.62 24.65 15.32
C ASN A 111 -17.58 23.54 15.13
N VAL A 112 -16.58 23.44 16.02
CA VAL A 112 -15.57 22.37 16.01
C VAL A 112 -16.21 21.01 16.17
N ILE A 113 -17.16 20.86 17.11
CA ILE A 113 -17.85 19.59 17.34
C ILE A 113 -18.67 19.19 16.12
N ILE A 114 -19.47 20.11 15.56
CA ILE A 114 -20.30 19.81 14.38
C ILE A 114 -19.42 19.40 13.19
N LEU A 115 -18.38 20.17 12.88
CA LEU A 115 -17.50 19.87 11.76
C LEU A 115 -16.74 18.53 11.96
N SER A 116 -16.36 18.24 13.21
CA SER A 116 -15.72 16.95 13.55
C SER A 116 -16.69 15.78 13.36
N ILE A 117 -17.95 15.91 13.76
CA ILE A 117 -18.99 14.89 13.53
C ILE A 117 -19.20 14.67 12.03
N ILE A 118 -19.27 15.74 11.24
CA ILE A 118 -19.40 15.66 9.79
C ILE A 118 -18.20 14.91 9.18
N ALA A 119 -16.99 15.25 9.58
CA ALA A 119 -15.79 14.64 9.03
C ALA A 119 -15.61 13.17 9.46
N LEU A 120 -15.84 12.84 10.73
CA LEU A 120 -15.54 11.53 11.33
C LEU A 120 -16.69 10.52 11.18
N ILE A 121 -17.93 10.98 11.00
CA ILE A 121 -19.11 10.10 10.95
C ILE A 121 -19.84 10.24 9.63
N LEU A 122 -20.28 11.44 9.26
CA LEU A 122 -21.14 11.63 8.09
C LEU A 122 -20.38 11.34 6.78
N LYS A 123 -19.16 11.83 6.65
CA LYS A 123 -18.34 11.59 5.44
C LYS A 123 -18.00 10.11 5.24
N PRO A 124 -17.50 9.35 6.24
CA PRO A 124 -17.35 7.90 6.12
C PRO A 124 -18.66 7.18 5.77
N LEU A 125 -19.77 7.56 6.40
CA LEU A 125 -21.05 6.94 6.13
C LEU A 125 -21.48 7.12 4.67
N ILE A 126 -21.34 8.34 4.13
CA ILE A 126 -21.60 8.62 2.71
C ILE A 126 -20.72 7.74 1.81
N LEU A 127 -19.44 7.60 2.14
CA LEU A 127 -18.51 6.77 1.37
C LEU A 127 -18.90 5.29 1.42
N ILE A 128 -19.26 4.78 2.60
CA ILE A 128 -19.72 3.39 2.77
C ILE A 128 -20.96 3.13 1.90
N ILE A 129 -21.93 4.06 1.90
CA ILE A 129 -23.15 3.95 1.09
C ILE A 129 -22.80 3.97 -0.40
N LEU A 130 -22.00 4.94 -0.86
CA LEU A 130 -21.61 5.07 -2.26
C LEU A 130 -20.86 3.82 -2.74
N MET A 131 -19.86 3.37 -1.99
CA MET A 131 -19.08 2.16 -2.33
C MET A 131 -19.98 0.92 -2.37
N GLY A 132 -20.93 0.80 -1.43
CA GLY A 132 -21.95 -0.26 -1.44
C GLY A 132 -22.82 -0.21 -2.68
N MET A 133 -23.23 0.98 -3.13
CA MET A 133 -23.99 1.16 -4.37
C MET A 133 -23.20 0.71 -5.62
N PHE A 134 -21.87 0.87 -5.62
CA PHE A 134 -20.99 0.39 -6.67
C PHE A 134 -20.70 -1.12 -6.58
N GLY A 135 -21.15 -1.80 -5.51
CA GLY A 135 -21.04 -3.25 -5.35
C GLY A 135 -19.72 -3.72 -4.74
N TYR A 136 -19.00 -2.84 -4.03
CA TYR A 136 -17.85 -3.24 -3.22
C TYR A 136 -18.30 -3.94 -1.94
N THR A 137 -17.43 -4.78 -1.39
CA THR A 137 -17.69 -5.53 -0.15
C THR A 137 -17.77 -4.59 1.06
N LYS A 138 -18.56 -4.95 2.06
CA LYS A 138 -18.75 -4.17 3.29
C LYS A 138 -17.42 -3.84 4.00
N ARG A 139 -16.45 -4.77 3.98
CA ARG A 139 -15.13 -4.56 4.57
C ARG A 139 -14.35 -3.45 3.84
N ASN A 140 -14.27 -3.52 2.52
CA ASN A 140 -13.62 -2.48 1.72
C ASN A 140 -14.30 -1.12 1.86
N ASN A 141 -15.63 -1.10 1.92
CA ASN A 141 -16.42 0.12 2.14
C ASN A 141 -16.06 0.78 3.47
N PHE A 142 -15.94 -0.03 4.53
CA PHE A 142 -15.58 0.46 5.86
C PHE A 142 -14.13 0.96 5.91
N LEU A 143 -13.17 0.20 5.37
CA LEU A 143 -11.77 0.60 5.34
C LEU A 143 -11.54 1.91 4.58
N VAL A 144 -12.16 2.06 3.39
CA VAL A 144 -12.09 3.32 2.62
C VAL A 144 -12.75 4.47 3.40
N GLY A 145 -13.94 4.24 3.98
CA GLY A 145 -14.61 5.24 4.80
C GLY A 145 -13.76 5.70 5.98
N SER A 146 -13.17 4.76 6.71
CA SER A 146 -12.31 5.04 7.87
C SER A 146 -11.04 5.78 7.50
N THR A 147 -10.39 5.40 6.39
CA THR A 147 -9.16 6.06 5.91
C THR A 147 -9.41 7.52 5.49
N LEU A 148 -10.59 7.82 4.98
CA LEU A 148 -10.97 9.17 4.55
C LEU A 148 -11.71 9.98 5.63
N ALA A 149 -11.83 9.47 6.84
CA ALA A 149 -12.56 10.08 7.97
C ALA A 149 -11.77 11.23 8.63
N GLN A 150 -11.27 12.17 7.85
CA GLN A 150 -10.52 13.33 8.37
C GLN A 150 -10.62 14.50 7.42
N ILE A 151 -10.26 15.70 7.91
CA ILE A 151 -10.06 16.87 7.05
C ILE A 151 -8.70 16.73 6.36
N SER A 152 -8.63 17.09 5.08
CA SER A 152 -7.40 17.06 4.31
C SER A 152 -6.42 18.16 4.77
N GLU A 153 -5.14 17.84 4.85
CA GLU A 153 -4.08 18.83 5.08
C GLU A 153 -4.04 19.92 4.01
N PHE A 154 -4.39 19.59 2.75
CA PHE A 154 -4.51 20.58 1.69
C PHE A 154 -5.63 21.60 1.96
N SER A 155 -6.72 21.20 2.63
CA SER A 155 -7.78 22.13 3.04
C SER A 155 -7.23 23.16 4.03
N LEU A 156 -6.35 22.78 4.94
CA LEU A 156 -5.72 23.69 5.90
C LEU A 156 -4.76 24.66 5.19
N ILE A 157 -4.02 24.20 4.19
CA ILE A 157 -3.14 25.07 3.38
C ILE A 157 -3.95 26.11 2.63
N VAL A 158 -5.05 25.70 1.97
CA VAL A 158 -5.93 26.63 1.24
C VAL A 158 -6.57 27.65 2.17
N LEU A 159 -6.96 27.23 3.38
CA LEU A 159 -7.52 28.13 4.38
C LEU A 159 -6.48 29.12 4.93
N ALA A 160 -5.26 28.67 5.17
CA ALA A 160 -4.16 29.54 5.58
C ALA A 160 -3.85 30.59 4.50
N LEU A 161 -3.86 30.20 3.22
CA LEU A 161 -3.75 31.12 2.09
C LEU A 161 -4.92 32.12 2.05
N GLY A 162 -6.16 31.64 2.19
CA GLY A 162 -7.34 32.50 2.24
C GLY A 162 -7.31 33.52 3.38
N PHE A 163 -6.76 33.11 4.54
CA PHE A 163 -6.54 34.02 5.66
C PHE A 163 -5.46 35.05 5.34
N SER A 164 -4.32 34.67 4.75
CA SER A 164 -3.24 35.58 4.38
C SER A 164 -3.66 36.62 3.35
N LEU A 165 -4.63 36.29 2.49
CA LEU A 165 -5.23 37.18 1.50
C LEU A 165 -6.40 38.03 2.06
N GLY A 166 -6.75 37.86 3.35
CA GLY A 166 -7.84 38.62 3.99
C GLY A 166 -9.26 38.16 3.62
N HIS A 167 -9.40 36.99 2.97
CA HIS A 167 -10.72 36.46 2.58
C HIS A 167 -11.40 35.66 3.71
N ILE A 168 -10.65 35.21 4.69
CA ILE A 168 -11.09 34.37 5.80
C ILE A 168 -10.71 35.04 7.13
N SER A 169 -11.65 35.05 8.09
CA SER A 169 -11.38 35.57 9.43
C SER A 169 -10.49 34.59 10.24
N LYS A 170 -9.85 35.11 11.26
CA LYS A 170 -9.00 34.34 12.18
C LYS A 170 -9.81 33.25 12.91
N ASP A 171 -11.06 33.55 13.30
CA ASP A 171 -11.94 32.58 13.97
C ASP A 171 -12.23 31.37 13.09
N VAL A 172 -12.48 31.59 11.80
CA VAL A 172 -12.68 30.48 10.83
C VAL A 172 -11.42 29.65 10.69
N LEU A 173 -10.25 30.29 10.53
CA LEU A 173 -8.97 29.58 10.46
C LEU A 173 -8.74 28.75 11.73
N THR A 174 -8.94 29.34 12.92
CA THR A 174 -8.79 28.65 14.21
C THR A 174 -9.75 27.48 14.32
N THR A 175 -11.04 27.68 13.98
CA THR A 175 -12.07 26.62 14.01
C THR A 175 -11.67 25.43 13.15
N ILE A 176 -11.27 25.66 11.90
CA ILE A 176 -10.92 24.57 10.99
C ILE A 176 -9.59 23.93 11.38
N THR A 177 -8.63 24.71 11.90
CA THR A 177 -7.35 24.15 12.38
C THR A 177 -7.57 23.19 13.56
N VAL A 178 -8.36 23.61 14.57
CA VAL A 178 -8.69 22.75 15.72
C VAL A 178 -9.45 21.49 15.26
N THR A 179 -10.43 21.67 14.36
CA THR A 179 -11.17 20.55 13.76
C THR A 179 -10.24 19.61 13.00
N GLY A 180 -9.27 20.14 12.24
CA GLY A 180 -8.28 19.38 11.50
C GLY A 180 -7.43 18.51 12.43
N VAL A 181 -6.83 19.14 13.45
CA VAL A 181 -6.01 18.41 14.44
C VAL A 181 -6.81 17.31 15.13
N LEU A 182 -8.03 17.64 15.59
CA LEU A 182 -8.91 16.69 16.27
C LEU A 182 -9.29 15.51 15.35
N THR A 183 -9.72 15.79 14.13
CA THR A 183 -10.15 14.75 13.19
C THR A 183 -8.99 13.89 12.69
N ILE A 184 -7.81 14.44 12.43
CA ILE A 184 -6.60 13.70 12.06
C ILE A 184 -6.20 12.77 13.21
N THR A 185 -6.20 13.27 14.45
CA THR A 185 -5.85 12.47 15.62
C THR A 185 -6.82 11.31 15.80
N LEU A 186 -8.14 11.58 15.81
CA LEU A 186 -9.16 10.54 16.01
C LEU A 186 -9.21 9.54 14.85
N SER A 187 -9.07 10.01 13.61
CA SER A 187 -9.05 9.12 12.43
C SER A 187 -7.84 8.19 12.43
N THR A 188 -6.69 8.63 12.97
CA THR A 188 -5.51 7.78 13.11
C THR A 188 -5.83 6.55 13.99
N TYR A 189 -6.51 6.74 15.11
CA TYR A 189 -6.96 5.62 15.94
C TYR A 189 -8.01 4.76 15.22
N LEU A 190 -8.93 5.40 14.49
CA LEU A 190 -9.91 4.67 13.69
C LEU A 190 -9.25 3.76 12.63
N ILE A 191 -8.17 4.22 12.02
CA ILE A 191 -7.39 3.45 11.04
C ILE A 191 -6.61 2.32 11.72
N ILE A 192 -5.91 2.60 12.83
CA ILE A 192 -5.10 1.61 13.55
C ILE A 192 -5.97 0.45 14.04
N TYR A 193 -7.14 0.76 14.60
CA TYR A 193 -8.08 -0.23 15.14
C TYR A 193 -9.22 -0.56 14.17
N SER A 194 -9.02 -0.32 12.87
CA SER A 194 -10.09 -0.48 11.86
C SER A 194 -10.70 -1.88 11.82
N ASN A 195 -9.90 -2.92 12.06
CA ASN A 195 -10.39 -4.29 12.09
C ASN A 195 -11.32 -4.55 13.29
N ASP A 196 -10.94 -4.08 14.48
CA ASP A 196 -11.76 -4.24 15.67
C ASP A 196 -13.09 -3.48 15.56
N PHE A 197 -13.02 -2.27 14.98
CA PHE A 197 -14.22 -1.48 14.70
C PHE A 197 -15.10 -2.14 13.64
N TYR A 198 -14.51 -2.67 12.57
CA TYR A 198 -15.23 -3.39 11.54
C TYR A 198 -15.98 -4.59 12.11
N GLU A 199 -15.33 -5.44 12.89
CA GLU A 199 -15.96 -6.60 13.51
C GLU A 199 -17.19 -6.24 14.36
N LYS A 200 -17.13 -5.12 15.09
CA LYS A 200 -18.25 -4.62 15.89
C LYS A 200 -19.37 -4.01 15.03
N LEU A 201 -19.02 -3.39 13.91
CA LEU A 201 -19.98 -2.65 13.06
C LEU A 201 -20.43 -3.42 11.82
N LYS A 202 -19.87 -4.60 11.53
CA LYS A 202 -20.17 -5.38 10.31
C LYS A 202 -21.66 -5.66 10.10
N GLY A 203 -22.42 -5.86 11.17
CA GLY A 203 -23.88 -6.02 11.11
C GLY A 203 -24.61 -4.79 10.57
N PHE A 204 -24.23 -3.60 11.04
CA PHE A 204 -24.78 -2.33 10.57
C PHE A 204 -24.35 -2.01 9.13
N ILE A 205 -23.07 -2.24 8.81
CA ILE A 205 -22.52 -1.94 7.48
C ILE A 205 -23.12 -2.87 6.42
N SER A 206 -23.52 -4.09 6.78
CA SER A 206 -24.15 -5.04 5.86
C SER A 206 -25.48 -4.52 5.27
N LEU A 207 -26.15 -3.57 5.91
CA LEU A 207 -27.35 -2.92 5.39
C LEU A 207 -27.10 -2.15 4.08
N PHE A 208 -25.87 -1.67 3.89
CA PHE A 208 -25.46 -0.87 2.73
C PHE A 208 -24.78 -1.71 1.64
N GLU A 209 -24.62 -3.02 1.85
CA GLU A 209 -24.08 -3.93 0.85
C GLU A 209 -25.18 -4.40 -0.11
N LYS A 210 -24.96 -4.25 -1.42
CA LYS A 210 -25.88 -4.82 -2.42
C LYS A 210 -25.91 -6.35 -2.28
N LYS A 211 -27.11 -6.96 -2.27
CA LYS A 211 -27.33 -8.43 -2.32
C LYS A 211 -26.60 -9.14 -3.50
N LYS A 212 -26.25 -8.40 -4.55
CA LYS A 212 -25.33 -8.78 -5.63
C LYS A 212 -24.04 -7.96 -5.51
N SER A 213 -23.42 -7.91 -4.32
CA SER A 213 -22.03 -7.49 -4.27
C SER A 213 -21.25 -8.37 -5.26
N ARG A 214 -20.13 -7.88 -5.77
CA ARG A 214 -19.18 -8.71 -6.54
C ARG A 214 -18.62 -9.82 -5.63
N LYS A 215 -19.52 -10.69 -5.12
CA LYS A 215 -19.13 -12.00 -4.62
C LYS A 215 -18.49 -12.66 -5.82
N GLU A 216 -17.19 -12.70 -5.82
CA GLU A 216 -16.47 -13.59 -6.70
C GLU A 216 -17.14 -14.95 -6.48
N LYS A 217 -17.66 -15.54 -7.57
CA LYS A 217 -18.38 -16.82 -7.51
C LYS A 217 -17.57 -17.77 -6.66
N LYS A 218 -18.17 -18.32 -5.60
CA LYS A 218 -17.54 -19.34 -4.76
C LYS A 218 -16.79 -20.30 -5.68
N ILE A 219 -15.51 -20.46 -5.48
CA ILE A 219 -14.67 -21.21 -6.41
C ILE A 219 -15.00 -22.68 -6.23
N GLU A 220 -15.86 -23.19 -7.08
CA GLU A 220 -16.27 -24.61 -7.07
C GLU A 220 -15.12 -25.55 -7.45
N LYS A 221 -14.11 -25.03 -8.14
CA LYS A 221 -12.96 -25.82 -8.59
C LYS A 221 -12.08 -26.20 -7.40
N LYS A 222 -11.83 -27.51 -7.28
CA LYS A 222 -10.93 -28.06 -6.25
C LYS A 222 -9.47 -27.83 -6.66
N TYR A 223 -8.66 -27.42 -5.70
CA TYR A 223 -7.22 -27.31 -5.85
C TYR A 223 -6.53 -28.13 -4.75
N ASP A 224 -5.49 -28.87 -5.11
CA ASP A 224 -4.69 -29.61 -4.14
C ASP A 224 -3.88 -28.67 -3.24
N ALA A 225 -3.45 -27.52 -3.80
CA ALA A 225 -2.66 -26.53 -3.10
C ALA A 225 -3.16 -25.10 -3.36
N ILE A 226 -3.16 -24.24 -2.33
CA ILE A 226 -3.38 -22.81 -2.46
C ILE A 226 -2.13 -22.07 -1.96
N LEU A 227 -1.60 -21.18 -2.79
CA LEU A 227 -0.42 -20.39 -2.51
C LEU A 227 -0.79 -18.92 -2.34
N PHE A 228 -0.66 -18.39 -1.15
CA PHE A 228 -0.83 -16.98 -0.82
C PHE A 228 0.50 -16.24 -0.94
N GLY A 229 0.52 -15.23 -1.82
CA GLY A 229 1.70 -14.43 -2.16
C GLY A 229 2.59 -15.07 -3.22
N TYR A 230 2.78 -14.36 -4.33
CA TYR A 230 3.59 -14.82 -5.48
C TYR A 230 4.86 -13.99 -5.66
N ASN A 231 5.43 -13.46 -4.63
CA ASN A 231 6.69 -12.74 -4.76
C ASN A 231 7.91 -13.70 -4.74
N ARG A 232 9.03 -13.26 -4.28
CA ARG A 232 10.35 -13.93 -4.30
C ARG A 232 10.31 -15.43 -3.94
N ILE A 233 9.65 -15.78 -2.85
CA ILE A 233 9.54 -17.17 -2.35
C ILE A 233 8.44 -17.92 -3.08
N GLY A 234 7.28 -17.29 -3.29
CA GLY A 234 6.12 -17.91 -3.95
C GLY A 234 6.43 -18.40 -5.35
N PHE A 235 7.29 -17.69 -6.09
CA PHE A 235 7.77 -18.13 -7.40
C PHE A 235 8.47 -19.51 -7.36
N GLY A 236 9.39 -19.71 -6.40
CA GLY A 236 10.10 -20.97 -6.22
C GLY A 236 9.15 -22.12 -5.87
N ILE A 237 8.21 -21.83 -4.97
CA ILE A 237 7.20 -22.78 -4.52
C ILE A 237 6.27 -23.17 -5.67
N LEU A 238 5.78 -22.21 -6.45
CA LEU A 238 4.92 -22.49 -7.61
C LEU A 238 5.61 -23.41 -8.62
N ASN A 239 6.88 -23.19 -8.89
CA ASN A 239 7.63 -24.07 -9.79
C ASN A 239 7.70 -25.52 -9.27
N SER A 240 7.78 -25.69 -7.95
CA SER A 240 7.74 -27.02 -7.33
C SER A 240 6.36 -27.65 -7.44
N LEU A 241 5.28 -26.91 -7.20
CA LEU A 241 3.90 -27.38 -7.38
C LEU A 241 3.64 -27.84 -8.81
N LYS A 242 4.13 -27.09 -9.81
CA LYS A 242 4.05 -27.49 -11.23
C LYS A 242 4.76 -28.81 -11.53
N ARG A 243 5.95 -29.00 -10.95
CA ARG A 243 6.75 -30.20 -11.19
C ARG A 243 6.12 -31.49 -10.62
N ILE A 244 5.45 -31.37 -9.49
CA ILE A 244 4.78 -32.52 -8.86
C ILE A 244 3.37 -32.78 -9.43
N GLY A 245 2.94 -32.02 -10.45
CA GLY A 245 1.68 -32.21 -11.14
C GLY A 245 0.43 -31.97 -10.30
N LYS A 246 0.53 -31.22 -9.21
CA LYS A 246 -0.62 -30.89 -8.36
C LYS A 246 -1.42 -29.73 -8.94
N SER A 247 -2.74 -29.77 -8.76
CA SER A 247 -3.61 -28.65 -9.05
C SER A 247 -3.38 -27.56 -8.01
N TYR A 248 -3.24 -26.31 -8.45
CA TYR A 248 -2.94 -25.19 -7.54
C TYR A 248 -3.70 -23.94 -7.93
N LEU A 249 -3.91 -23.07 -6.94
CA LEU A 249 -4.40 -21.70 -7.08
C LEU A 249 -3.38 -20.75 -6.43
N VAL A 250 -3.07 -19.65 -7.10
CA VAL A 250 -2.27 -18.56 -6.53
C VAL A 250 -3.20 -17.43 -6.12
N VAL A 251 -3.04 -16.93 -4.92
CA VAL A 251 -3.76 -15.76 -4.41
C VAL A 251 -2.74 -14.65 -4.13
N ASP A 252 -2.98 -13.47 -4.67
CA ASP A 252 -2.13 -12.30 -4.41
C ASP A 252 -2.98 -11.02 -4.39
N PHE A 253 -2.63 -10.07 -3.55
CA PHE A 253 -3.30 -8.77 -3.46
C PHE A 253 -2.78 -7.75 -4.47
N ASN A 254 -1.70 -8.06 -5.19
CA ASN A 254 -1.12 -7.18 -6.20
C ASN A 254 -1.75 -7.46 -7.58
N PRO A 255 -2.50 -6.48 -8.15
CA PRO A 255 -3.16 -6.66 -9.44
C PRO A 255 -2.18 -6.87 -10.61
N ASP A 256 -0.96 -6.30 -10.56
CA ASP A 256 0.06 -6.49 -11.60
C ASP A 256 0.59 -7.92 -11.59
N THR A 257 0.78 -8.49 -10.40
CA THR A 257 1.12 -9.90 -10.20
C THR A 257 0.05 -10.79 -10.82
N ILE A 258 -1.22 -10.55 -10.50
CA ILE A 258 -2.35 -11.33 -11.02
C ILE A 258 -2.45 -11.20 -12.53
N SER A 259 -2.33 -9.99 -13.08
CA SER A 259 -2.32 -9.77 -14.54
C SER A 259 -1.22 -10.58 -15.23
N SER A 260 -0.01 -10.58 -14.67
CA SER A 260 1.13 -11.32 -15.19
C SER A 260 0.93 -12.85 -15.14
N LEU A 261 0.37 -13.35 -14.03
CA LEU A 261 0.05 -14.76 -13.87
C LEU A 261 -1.06 -15.21 -14.84
N THR A 262 -2.09 -14.40 -15.01
CA THR A 262 -3.19 -14.66 -15.94
C THR A 262 -2.70 -14.72 -17.39
N LYS A 263 -1.84 -13.78 -17.80
CA LYS A 263 -1.17 -13.80 -19.11
C LYS A 263 -0.34 -15.06 -19.31
N ALA A 264 0.29 -15.56 -18.25
CA ALA A 264 1.05 -16.81 -18.26
C ALA A 264 0.16 -18.08 -18.15
N ARG A 265 -1.16 -17.94 -18.19
CA ARG A 265 -2.16 -19.02 -18.02
C ARG A 265 -1.99 -19.80 -16.71
N ILE A 266 -1.58 -19.11 -15.64
CA ILE A 266 -1.46 -19.67 -14.30
C ILE A 266 -2.76 -19.37 -13.56
N PRO A 267 -3.42 -20.37 -12.95
CA PRO A 267 -4.60 -20.14 -12.10
C PRO A 267 -4.25 -19.18 -10.98
N ALA A 268 -4.80 -17.98 -11.03
CA ALA A 268 -4.54 -16.91 -10.08
C ALA A 268 -5.81 -16.14 -9.76
N LEU A 269 -5.92 -15.69 -8.53
CA LEU A 269 -7.03 -14.92 -8.01
C LEU A 269 -6.51 -13.70 -7.26
N TYR A 270 -7.10 -12.55 -7.55
CA TYR A 270 -6.88 -11.35 -6.78
C TYR A 270 -7.62 -11.45 -5.44
N GLY A 271 -6.95 -11.24 -4.32
CA GLY A 271 -7.57 -11.19 -3.02
C GLY A 271 -6.58 -10.89 -1.90
N ASP A 272 -7.11 -10.37 -0.80
CA ASP A 272 -6.34 -10.12 0.41
C ASP A 272 -6.55 -11.27 1.40
N ALA A 273 -5.46 -11.91 1.81
CA ALA A 273 -5.51 -12.99 2.80
C ALA A 273 -5.88 -12.51 4.21
N PHE A 274 -5.94 -11.21 4.44
CA PHE A 274 -6.45 -10.62 5.67
C PHE A 274 -7.99 -10.45 5.65
N ASP A 275 -8.65 -10.71 4.53
CA ASP A 275 -10.10 -10.66 4.39
C ASP A 275 -10.70 -12.03 4.72
N SER A 276 -11.30 -12.16 5.91
CA SER A 276 -11.93 -13.41 6.36
C SER A 276 -13.06 -13.89 5.44
N GLU A 277 -13.87 -12.96 4.90
CA GLU A 277 -14.96 -13.30 3.98
C GLU A 277 -14.42 -13.82 2.65
N PHE A 278 -13.33 -13.24 2.16
CA PHE A 278 -12.64 -13.75 0.98
C PHE A 278 -12.07 -15.15 1.23
N LEU A 279 -11.47 -15.40 2.40
CA LEU A 279 -10.93 -16.72 2.75
C LEU A 279 -12.05 -17.80 2.83
N GLU A 280 -13.25 -17.46 3.30
CA GLU A 280 -14.39 -18.35 3.35
C GLU A 280 -14.91 -18.77 1.95
N ASP A 281 -14.71 -17.91 0.94
CA ASP A 281 -15.09 -18.20 -0.45
C ASP A 281 -14.08 -19.09 -1.18
N LEU A 282 -12.87 -19.28 -0.61
CA LEU A 282 -11.85 -20.16 -1.15
C LEU A 282 -12.09 -21.64 -0.79
N PRO A 283 -11.73 -22.60 -1.64
CA PRO A 283 -11.91 -24.02 -1.39
C PRO A 283 -10.87 -24.57 -0.38
N LEU A 284 -10.71 -23.91 0.78
CA LEU A 284 -9.75 -24.29 1.83
C LEU A 284 -10.09 -25.66 2.44
N ASP A 285 -11.38 -25.96 2.52
CA ASP A 285 -11.91 -27.24 3.03
C ASP A 285 -11.47 -28.45 2.20
N LYS A 286 -11.17 -28.25 0.92
CA LYS A 286 -10.80 -29.29 -0.05
C LYS A 286 -9.32 -29.34 -0.38
N SER A 287 -8.55 -28.36 0.07
CA SER A 287 -7.14 -28.22 -0.24
C SER A 287 -6.27 -28.96 0.76
N LYS A 288 -5.33 -29.78 0.26
CA LYS A 288 -4.41 -30.55 1.12
C LYS A 288 -3.24 -29.75 1.64
N LEU A 289 -2.85 -28.69 0.90
CA LEU A 289 -1.67 -27.90 1.17
C LEU A 289 -1.97 -26.41 1.04
N ILE A 290 -1.82 -25.70 2.12
CA ILE A 290 -1.96 -24.23 2.17
C ILE A 290 -0.59 -23.64 2.45
N ILE A 291 -0.15 -22.72 1.58
CA ILE A 291 1.17 -22.11 1.69
C ILE A 291 1.01 -20.59 1.72
N SER A 292 1.55 -19.93 2.72
CA SER A 292 1.63 -18.48 2.78
C SER A 292 3.06 -17.99 2.79
N THR A 293 3.38 -17.08 1.85
CA THR A 293 4.65 -16.34 1.83
C THR A 293 4.49 -14.92 2.33
N ILE A 294 3.30 -14.57 2.83
CA ILE A 294 2.96 -13.26 3.38
C ILE A 294 3.79 -13.03 4.65
N PRO A 295 4.43 -11.86 4.77
CA PRO A 295 5.32 -11.60 5.90
C PRO A 295 4.64 -11.00 7.12
N ASP A 296 3.32 -10.72 7.03
CA ASP A 296 2.53 -10.11 8.10
C ASP A 296 2.07 -11.16 9.11
N VAL A 297 2.20 -10.84 10.40
CA VAL A 297 1.94 -11.80 11.49
C VAL A 297 0.43 -12.00 11.67
N GLU A 298 -0.34 -10.91 11.72
CA GLU A 298 -1.78 -10.96 11.94
C GLU A 298 -2.50 -11.71 10.81
N THR A 299 -2.17 -11.37 9.55
CA THR A 299 -2.69 -12.08 8.37
C THR A 299 -2.36 -13.57 8.40
N THR A 300 -1.14 -13.91 8.85
CA THR A 300 -0.70 -15.30 8.88
C THR A 300 -1.44 -16.09 9.98
N LEU A 301 -1.63 -15.51 11.16
CA LEU A 301 -2.40 -16.11 12.25
C LEU A 301 -3.87 -16.31 11.86
N LEU A 302 -4.51 -15.28 11.29
CA LEU A 302 -5.89 -15.37 10.79
C LEU A 302 -6.04 -16.51 9.77
N LEU A 303 -5.11 -16.62 8.82
CA LEU A 303 -5.13 -17.69 7.82
C LEU A 303 -4.99 -19.08 8.48
N ILE A 304 -4.09 -19.23 9.46
CA ILE A 304 -3.91 -20.51 10.18
C ILE A 304 -5.20 -20.88 10.91
N ASP A 305 -5.81 -19.95 11.63
CA ASP A 305 -7.03 -20.16 12.41
C ASP A 305 -8.18 -20.61 11.50
N ILE A 306 -8.46 -19.86 10.43
CA ILE A 306 -9.54 -20.21 9.47
C ILE A 306 -9.27 -21.57 8.83
N VAL A 307 -8.03 -21.86 8.39
CA VAL A 307 -7.72 -23.15 7.79
C VAL A 307 -7.89 -24.28 8.78
N LYS A 308 -7.47 -24.10 10.03
CA LYS A 308 -7.65 -25.12 11.09
C LYS A 308 -9.10 -25.38 11.43
N GLU A 309 -9.93 -24.35 11.41
CA GLU A 309 -11.37 -24.49 11.62
C GLU A 309 -12.06 -25.31 10.51
N VAL A 310 -11.79 -24.96 9.23
CA VAL A 310 -12.49 -25.59 8.10
C VAL A 310 -11.82 -26.87 7.61
N ASN A 311 -10.51 -27.04 7.82
CA ASN A 311 -9.73 -28.20 7.37
C ASN A 311 -8.55 -28.52 8.31
N PRO A 312 -8.79 -29.13 9.46
CA PRO A 312 -7.75 -29.46 10.44
C PRO A 312 -6.64 -30.37 9.92
N LYS A 313 -6.90 -31.10 8.82
CA LYS A 313 -5.95 -32.05 8.21
C LYS A 313 -5.04 -31.39 7.16
N ALA A 314 -5.28 -30.14 6.80
CA ALA A 314 -4.45 -29.45 5.82
C ALA A 314 -3.03 -29.26 6.33
N ILE A 315 -2.06 -29.43 5.44
CA ILE A 315 -0.67 -29.05 5.68
C ILE A 315 -0.57 -27.55 5.49
N ILE A 316 -0.18 -26.83 6.54
CA ILE A 316 -0.06 -25.37 6.54
C ILE A 316 1.44 -25.00 6.59
N ILE A 317 1.94 -24.39 5.52
CA ILE A 317 3.32 -23.86 5.45
C ILE A 317 3.23 -22.35 5.43
N VAL A 318 3.86 -21.68 6.39
CA VAL A 318 3.85 -20.21 6.49
C VAL A 318 5.26 -19.64 6.58
N ARG A 319 5.40 -18.36 6.33
CA ARG A 319 6.68 -17.65 6.42
C ARG A 319 6.74 -16.78 7.67
N ALA A 320 7.85 -16.85 8.40
CA ALA A 320 8.17 -15.92 9.47
C ALA A 320 9.42 -15.09 9.14
N LYS A 321 9.43 -13.83 9.59
CA LYS A 321 10.61 -12.95 9.54
C LYS A 321 11.49 -13.12 10.79
N LYS A 322 10.88 -13.29 11.95
CA LYS A 322 11.53 -13.39 13.26
C LYS A 322 11.32 -14.77 13.86
N ILE A 323 12.25 -15.23 14.68
CA ILE A 323 12.15 -16.51 15.39
C ILE A 323 10.92 -16.54 16.31
N ARG A 324 10.64 -15.44 16.98
CA ARG A 324 9.47 -15.31 17.87
C ARG A 324 8.17 -15.59 17.10
N ASP A 325 8.01 -14.98 15.93
CA ASP A 325 6.83 -15.16 15.09
C ASP A 325 6.73 -16.62 14.62
N ALA A 326 7.86 -17.29 14.32
CA ALA A 326 7.87 -18.70 13.93
C ALA A 326 7.36 -19.62 15.07
N VAL A 327 7.76 -19.36 16.29
CA VAL A 327 7.27 -20.12 17.47
C VAL A 327 5.77 -19.91 17.67
N GLU A 328 5.29 -18.69 17.47
CA GLU A 328 3.87 -18.34 17.56
C GLU A 328 3.05 -19.06 16.50
N PHE A 329 3.51 -19.07 15.24
CA PHE A 329 2.83 -19.78 14.14
C PHE A 329 2.78 -21.31 14.36
N TYR A 330 3.81 -21.92 14.93
CA TYR A 330 3.75 -23.33 15.30
C TYR A 330 2.73 -23.59 16.42
N ARG A 331 2.61 -22.70 17.41
CA ARG A 331 1.60 -22.77 18.46
C ARG A 331 0.17 -22.63 17.90
N ALA A 332 -0.01 -21.77 16.90
CA ALA A 332 -1.28 -21.59 16.19
C ALA A 332 -1.63 -22.80 15.30
N GLY A 333 -0.69 -23.71 15.03
CA GLY A 333 -0.95 -24.96 14.29
C GLY A 333 -0.36 -25.03 12.88
N ALA A 334 0.60 -24.18 12.55
CA ALA A 334 1.35 -24.33 11.30
C ALA A 334 2.09 -25.67 11.28
N SER A 335 2.06 -26.37 10.13
CA SER A 335 2.78 -27.64 9.94
C SER A 335 4.28 -27.41 9.73
N TYR A 336 4.65 -26.31 9.07
CA TYR A 336 6.03 -25.88 8.88
C TYR A 336 6.13 -24.36 8.77
N VAL A 337 7.16 -23.79 9.37
CA VAL A 337 7.43 -22.36 9.30
C VAL A 337 8.74 -22.08 8.56
N LEU A 338 8.62 -21.45 7.41
CA LEU A 338 9.75 -21.04 6.59
C LEU A 338 10.39 -19.76 7.19
N THR A 339 11.66 -19.87 7.58
CA THR A 339 12.48 -18.75 8.06
C THR A 339 13.63 -18.52 7.07
N PRO A 340 13.47 -17.69 6.03
CA PRO A 340 14.38 -17.66 4.87
C PRO A 340 15.84 -17.36 5.22
N HIS A 341 16.07 -16.43 6.17
CA HIS A 341 17.42 -16.05 6.58
C HIS A 341 18.16 -17.19 7.28
N PHE A 342 17.45 -17.96 8.13
CA PHE A 342 18.03 -19.10 8.82
C PHE A 342 18.30 -20.26 7.87
N LEU A 343 17.36 -20.55 6.97
CA LEU A 343 17.54 -21.58 5.94
C LEU A 343 18.71 -21.26 5.01
N GLY A 344 18.91 -20.00 4.64
CA GLY A 344 20.06 -19.55 3.88
C GLY A 344 21.36 -19.79 4.63
N GLY A 345 21.41 -19.42 5.90
CA GLY A 345 22.56 -19.67 6.78
C GLY A 345 22.87 -21.15 6.98
N GLU A 346 21.83 -21.96 7.18
CA GLU A 346 21.96 -23.41 7.32
C GLU A 346 22.48 -24.07 6.03
N TYR A 347 21.97 -23.65 4.87
CA TYR A 347 22.46 -24.12 3.58
C TYR A 347 23.95 -23.85 3.38
N VAL A 348 24.39 -22.61 3.66
CA VAL A 348 25.81 -22.24 3.59
C VAL A 348 26.65 -23.04 4.62
N SER A 349 26.13 -23.18 5.85
CA SER A 349 26.80 -23.97 6.89
C SER A 349 26.96 -25.45 6.48
N LYS A 350 25.93 -26.03 5.85
CA LYS A 350 26.01 -27.39 5.30
C LYS A 350 27.07 -27.48 4.20
N MET A 351 27.09 -26.49 3.30
CA MET A 351 28.07 -26.41 2.21
C MET A 351 29.51 -26.34 2.76
N ILE A 352 29.77 -25.53 3.78
CA ILE A 352 31.06 -25.44 4.45
C ILE A 352 31.44 -26.76 5.08
N ARG A 353 30.52 -27.45 5.74
CA ARG A 353 30.79 -28.76 6.35
C ARG A 353 31.10 -29.85 5.33
N THR A 354 30.45 -29.82 4.17
CA THR A 354 30.60 -30.80 3.09
C THR A 354 31.88 -30.55 2.29
N ASP A 355 32.05 -29.34 1.79
CA ASP A 355 33.10 -28.99 0.85
C ASP A 355 34.35 -28.42 1.56
N LYS A 356 34.24 -28.12 2.88
CA LYS A 356 35.33 -27.55 3.70
C LYS A 356 36.00 -26.37 2.99
N THR A 357 37.25 -26.57 2.57
CA THR A 357 38.06 -25.61 1.82
C THR A 357 38.32 -26.07 0.37
N ASP A 358 37.60 -27.11 -0.11
CA ASP A 358 37.77 -27.60 -1.48
C ASP A 358 37.14 -26.66 -2.50
N ARG A 359 37.98 -26.02 -3.28
CA ARG A 359 37.57 -25.07 -4.33
C ARG A 359 36.73 -25.72 -5.43
N LYS A 360 36.82 -27.02 -5.62
CA LYS A 360 36.09 -27.76 -6.66
C LYS A 360 34.60 -27.85 -6.32
N GLY A 361 34.24 -28.20 -5.08
CA GLY A 361 32.84 -28.23 -4.60
C GLY A 361 32.17 -26.87 -4.73
N TYR A 362 32.83 -25.78 -4.30
CA TYR A 362 32.30 -24.42 -4.45
C TYR A 362 32.12 -24.00 -5.92
N ARG A 363 32.98 -24.47 -6.83
CA ARG A 363 32.85 -24.21 -8.27
C ARG A 363 31.60 -24.87 -8.86
N GLU A 364 31.31 -26.09 -8.47
CA GLU A 364 30.11 -26.81 -8.90
C GLU A 364 28.82 -26.13 -8.40
N GLU A 365 28.77 -25.77 -7.12
CA GLU A 365 27.65 -25.04 -6.55
C GLU A 365 27.46 -23.64 -7.19
N LYS A 366 28.56 -22.94 -7.47
CA LYS A 366 28.51 -21.66 -8.22
C LYS A 366 27.83 -21.82 -9.59
N ILE A 367 28.18 -22.87 -10.34
CA ILE A 367 27.62 -23.12 -11.67
C ILE A 367 26.11 -23.41 -11.57
N LYS A 368 25.68 -24.22 -10.60
CA LYS A 368 24.28 -24.53 -10.34
C LYS A 368 23.50 -23.24 -9.98
N HIS A 369 24.05 -22.43 -9.08
CA HIS A 369 23.45 -21.20 -8.61
C HIS A 369 23.32 -20.16 -9.73
N ILE A 370 24.36 -19.93 -10.54
CA ILE A 370 24.30 -19.03 -11.70
C ILE A 370 23.22 -19.47 -12.70
N ARG A 371 23.09 -20.78 -12.96
CA ARG A 371 22.02 -21.30 -13.84
C ARG A 371 20.64 -21.00 -13.28
N MET A 372 20.45 -21.13 -11.98
CA MET A 372 19.20 -20.81 -11.30
C MET A 372 18.90 -19.30 -11.39
N LEU A 373 19.87 -18.44 -11.08
CA LEU A 373 19.72 -16.99 -11.15
C LEU A 373 19.36 -16.52 -12.56
N LYS A 374 20.09 -16.98 -13.60
CA LYS A 374 19.77 -16.67 -15.01
C LYS A 374 18.36 -17.09 -15.41
N LYS A 375 17.83 -18.17 -14.84
CA LYS A 375 16.48 -18.65 -15.10
C LYS A 375 15.40 -17.74 -14.46
N ILE A 376 15.73 -17.18 -13.30
CA ILE A 376 14.89 -16.23 -12.57
C ILE A 376 14.84 -14.89 -13.31
N THR A 377 16.01 -14.34 -13.69
CA THR A 377 16.12 -13.05 -14.40
C THR A 377 15.44 -13.07 -15.78
N LYS A 378 15.59 -14.17 -16.56
CA LYS A 378 14.92 -14.31 -17.87
C LYS A 378 13.39 -14.27 -17.80
N ARG A 379 12.79 -14.47 -16.62
CA ARG A 379 11.34 -14.44 -16.40
C ARG A 379 10.84 -13.10 -15.84
N GLY A 380 11.65 -12.04 -15.91
CA GLY A 380 11.27 -10.68 -15.53
C GLY A 380 11.27 -10.40 -14.02
N PHE A 381 11.80 -11.32 -13.21
CA PHE A 381 12.01 -11.06 -11.79
C PHE A 381 13.42 -10.48 -11.57
N ASP A 382 13.58 -9.21 -11.94
CA ASP A 382 14.72 -8.44 -11.46
C ASP A 382 14.39 -7.96 -10.04
N TYR A 383 14.98 -8.63 -9.07
CA TYR A 383 14.77 -8.31 -7.67
C TYR A 383 15.66 -7.12 -7.29
N SER A 384 15.26 -5.92 -7.66
CA SER A 384 15.66 -4.76 -6.87
C SER A 384 15.12 -4.98 -5.46
N GLU A 385 15.98 -4.93 -4.48
CA GLU A 385 15.60 -4.99 -3.07
C GLU A 385 14.49 -3.97 -2.85
N GLY A 386 13.28 -4.46 -2.62
CA GLY A 386 12.16 -3.60 -2.29
C GLY A 386 12.47 -2.93 -0.95
N LYS A 387 12.52 -1.63 -1.03
CA LYS A 387 12.55 -0.72 0.12
C LYS A 387 11.31 -0.91 0.97
#